data_ae6da557b303c60f17095e87f8c699c3
#
_entry.id   ae6da557b303c60f17095e87f8c699c3
#
_cell.length_a   1.000
_cell.length_b   1.000
_cell.length_c   1.000
_cell.angle_alpha   90.00
_cell.angle_beta   90.00
_cell.angle_gamma   90.00
#
_symmetry.space_group_name_H-M   'P 1'
#
loop_
_entity.id
_entity.type
_entity.pdbx_description
1 polymer ?
#
loop_
_entity_poly.entity_id
_entity_poly.type
_entity_poly.pdbx_seq_one_letter_code
_entity_poly.pdbx_strand_id
1 'polypeptide(L)'
;MYHGRFKKSHYEAGFNWGKLLYNNGKIISNNHTFKITEERRKFTKECLPIYAKYYPEILEEIKGLAKGQNSSYEDFYTFLLSMYCFEFNNHCTCMVVKDDNNILFGRNSDFLVSLEKLYMNCLYNLDNVYAFNGNTTAFIEMEDGINEYGFAVGLTFIYPTIIKAGFNAGMLVRYLLEKCKTTDEAISLLKSVPIASQQTLTIADRTGNIVIVECNCEEIEIIRPNKDGNFVTTANEFNSMKMKKFNNYEVDDWKAKERYLVAYNTLKEYKNNYSFHLVKDILSGKYGFMCQYDRKTDADTVWSVIYDIKNNDIYRVEGNPKKKEFKKDTRLKFKV
;
A
#
# COMPACT_ATOMS: atom_id res chain seq x y z
N MET A 1 15.97 -3.48 -5.88
CA MET A 1 14.54 -3.74 -6.06
C MET A 1 14.34 -4.87 -7.06
N TYR A 2 13.33 -5.70 -6.82
CA TYR A 2 12.89 -6.73 -7.77
C TYR A 2 11.72 -6.23 -8.61
N HIS A 3 11.65 -6.70 -9.88
CA HIS A 3 10.55 -6.40 -10.79
C HIS A 3 9.87 -7.71 -11.18
N GLY A 4 8.68 -7.94 -10.60
CA GLY A 4 7.87 -9.13 -10.88
C GLY A 4 6.86 -8.89 -12.00
N ARG A 5 6.60 -9.94 -12.80
CA ARG A 5 5.49 -9.98 -13.77
C ARG A 5 4.72 -11.25 -13.56
N PHE A 6 3.44 -11.11 -13.21
CA PHE A 6 2.55 -12.20 -12.88
C PHE A 6 1.42 -12.26 -13.91
N LYS A 7 1.14 -13.46 -14.40
CA LYS A 7 0.14 -13.72 -15.44
C LYS A 7 -0.60 -15.00 -15.16
N LYS A 8 -1.69 -15.23 -15.87
CA LYS A 8 -2.59 -16.37 -15.79
C LYS A 8 -3.41 -16.34 -14.48
N SER A 9 -3.67 -17.50 -13.87
CA SER A 9 -4.44 -17.60 -12.63
C SER A 9 -3.64 -17.12 -11.41
N HIS A 10 -4.33 -16.77 -10.34
CA HIS A 10 -3.72 -16.46 -9.04
C HIS A 10 -2.85 -17.64 -8.55
N TYR A 11 -3.35 -18.88 -8.66
CA TYR A 11 -2.56 -20.05 -8.28
C TYR A 11 -1.23 -20.14 -9.04
N GLU A 12 -1.27 -19.98 -10.38
CA GLU A 12 -0.05 -20.05 -11.19
C GLU A 12 0.92 -18.89 -10.90
N ALA A 13 0.40 -17.69 -10.64
CA ALA A 13 1.20 -16.54 -10.23
C ALA A 13 1.95 -16.83 -8.92
N GLY A 14 1.24 -17.28 -7.90
CA GLY A 14 1.82 -17.68 -6.62
C GLY A 14 2.82 -18.82 -6.77
N PHE A 15 2.45 -19.90 -7.48
CA PHE A 15 3.33 -21.06 -7.69
C PHE A 15 4.63 -20.71 -8.39
N ASN A 16 4.55 -19.94 -9.49
CA ASN A 16 5.73 -19.56 -10.25
C ASN A 16 6.65 -18.64 -9.44
N TRP A 17 6.09 -17.73 -8.67
CA TRP A 17 6.88 -16.87 -7.79
C TRP A 17 7.53 -17.66 -6.65
N GLY A 18 6.76 -18.48 -5.94
CA GLY A 18 7.28 -19.33 -4.88
C GLY A 18 8.42 -20.25 -5.37
N LYS A 19 8.22 -20.90 -6.52
CA LYS A 19 9.23 -21.75 -7.15
C LYS A 19 10.47 -20.98 -7.58
N LEU A 20 10.31 -19.78 -8.14
CA LEU A 20 11.44 -18.92 -8.51
C LEU A 20 12.30 -18.59 -7.29
N LEU A 21 11.68 -18.17 -6.19
CA LEU A 21 12.39 -17.84 -4.95
C LEU A 21 13.07 -19.09 -4.36
N TYR A 22 12.36 -20.22 -4.30
CA TYR A 22 12.91 -21.49 -3.79
C TYR A 22 14.14 -21.94 -4.57
N ASN A 23 14.07 -21.94 -5.90
CA ASN A 23 15.18 -22.34 -6.78
C ASN A 23 16.41 -21.43 -6.66
N ASN A 24 16.23 -20.19 -6.17
CA ASN A 24 17.32 -19.25 -5.89
C ASN A 24 17.74 -19.26 -4.40
N GLY A 25 17.35 -20.28 -3.64
CA GLY A 25 17.70 -20.42 -2.22
C GLY A 25 17.03 -19.42 -1.30
N LYS A 26 15.94 -18.77 -1.77
CA LYS A 26 15.15 -17.82 -0.98
C LYS A 26 13.91 -18.51 -0.41
N ILE A 27 14.11 -19.22 0.70
CA ILE A 27 13.03 -19.91 1.40
C ILE A 27 12.38 -18.93 2.36
N ILE A 28 11.10 -18.60 2.10
CA ILE A 28 10.38 -17.54 2.83
C ILE A 28 10.21 -17.91 4.30
N SER A 29 9.89 -19.17 4.60
CA SER A 29 9.72 -19.67 5.98
C SER A 29 10.97 -19.56 6.85
N ASN A 30 12.16 -19.45 6.24
CA ASN A 30 13.41 -19.25 6.96
C ASN A 30 13.71 -17.76 7.26
N ASN A 31 12.84 -16.84 6.79
CA ASN A 31 13.03 -15.42 7.04
C ASN A 31 12.63 -15.10 8.50
N HIS A 32 13.44 -14.33 9.21
CA HIS A 32 13.18 -13.92 10.60
C HIS A 32 11.89 -13.11 10.77
N THR A 33 11.39 -12.49 9.70
CA THR A 33 10.10 -11.77 9.69
C THR A 33 8.90 -12.70 9.51
N PHE A 34 9.12 -13.96 9.09
CA PHE A 34 8.06 -14.97 8.91
C PHE A 34 7.70 -15.59 10.26
N LYS A 35 6.86 -14.88 11.02
CA LYS A 35 6.47 -15.30 12.37
C LYS A 35 5.15 -16.06 12.35
N ILE A 36 5.16 -17.29 12.90
CA ILE A 36 3.97 -18.13 13.09
C ILE A 36 3.79 -18.39 14.58
N THR A 37 2.74 -17.81 15.18
CA THR A 37 2.37 -18.00 16.58
C THR A 37 0.98 -18.61 16.67
N GLU A 38 0.64 -19.24 17.81
CA GLU A 38 -0.71 -19.78 18.04
C GLU A 38 -1.79 -18.68 18.00
N GLU A 39 -1.46 -17.47 18.45
CA GLU A 39 -2.36 -16.33 18.38
C GLU A 39 -2.68 -15.96 16.92
N ARG A 40 -1.65 -15.89 16.06
CA ARG A 40 -1.83 -15.65 14.62
C ARG A 40 -2.59 -16.79 13.95
N ARG A 41 -2.33 -18.05 14.32
CA ARG A 41 -3.09 -19.23 13.79
C ARG A 41 -4.56 -19.13 14.15
N LYS A 42 -4.89 -18.81 15.39
CA LYS A 42 -6.27 -18.65 15.85
C LYS A 42 -6.96 -17.52 15.06
N PHE A 43 -6.34 -16.37 15.01
CA PHE A 43 -6.86 -15.19 14.30
C PHE A 43 -7.11 -15.50 12.81
N THR A 44 -6.16 -16.11 12.13
CA THR A 44 -6.28 -16.36 10.69
C THR A 44 -7.26 -17.46 10.35
N LYS A 45 -7.49 -18.44 11.24
CA LYS A 45 -8.60 -19.41 11.09
C LYS A 45 -9.95 -18.70 11.04
N GLU A 46 -10.14 -17.61 11.79
CA GLU A 46 -11.36 -16.80 11.73
C GLU A 46 -11.40 -15.91 10.47
N CYS A 47 -10.25 -15.53 9.90
CA CYS A 47 -10.18 -14.78 8.64
C CYS A 47 -10.52 -15.63 7.41
N LEU A 48 -10.14 -16.92 7.37
CA LEU A 48 -10.29 -17.79 6.19
C LEU A 48 -11.70 -17.80 5.59
N PRO A 49 -12.80 -17.98 6.34
CA PRO A 49 -14.15 -17.97 5.76
C PRO A 49 -14.51 -16.61 5.16
N ILE A 50 -13.94 -15.51 5.66
CA ILE A 50 -14.15 -14.16 5.11
C ILE A 50 -13.46 -14.05 3.75
N TYR A 51 -12.17 -14.44 3.66
CA TYR A 51 -11.47 -14.46 2.37
C TYR A 51 -12.11 -15.44 1.39
N ALA A 52 -12.54 -16.61 1.84
CA ALA A 52 -13.24 -17.60 0.98
C ALA A 52 -14.54 -17.04 0.39
N LYS A 53 -15.22 -16.14 1.12
CA LYS A 53 -16.47 -15.51 0.68
C LYS A 53 -16.22 -14.33 -0.28
N TYR A 54 -15.26 -13.47 0.03
CA TYR A 54 -15.11 -12.17 -0.65
C TYR A 54 -13.94 -12.13 -1.63
N TYR A 55 -12.90 -12.93 -1.41
CA TYR A 55 -11.68 -12.93 -2.24
C TYR A 55 -11.05 -14.33 -2.32
N PRO A 56 -11.79 -15.34 -2.82
CA PRO A 56 -11.30 -16.70 -2.90
C PRO A 56 -10.04 -16.85 -3.78
N GLU A 57 -9.87 -15.97 -4.78
CA GLU A 57 -8.73 -16.01 -5.69
C GLU A 57 -7.39 -15.81 -4.98
N ILE A 58 -7.35 -14.96 -3.93
CA ILE A 58 -6.10 -14.73 -3.18
C ILE A 58 -5.69 -15.97 -2.36
N LEU A 59 -6.66 -16.76 -1.89
CA LEU A 59 -6.36 -18.01 -1.21
C LEU A 59 -5.72 -19.03 -2.17
N GLU A 60 -6.11 -19.04 -3.44
CA GLU A 60 -5.47 -19.85 -4.48
C GLU A 60 -4.03 -19.36 -4.76
N GLU A 61 -3.78 -18.03 -4.74
CA GLU A 61 -2.42 -17.50 -4.88
C GLU A 61 -1.54 -17.92 -3.71
N ILE A 62 -2.05 -17.88 -2.48
CA ILE A 62 -1.34 -18.34 -1.27
C ILE A 62 -1.03 -19.83 -1.36
N LYS A 63 -1.99 -20.67 -1.82
CA LYS A 63 -1.74 -22.12 -2.05
C LYS A 63 -0.63 -22.35 -3.08
N GLY A 64 -0.69 -21.61 -4.19
CA GLY A 64 0.36 -21.64 -5.22
C GLY A 64 1.71 -21.27 -4.65
N LEU A 65 1.81 -20.17 -3.91
CA LEU A 65 3.03 -19.67 -3.29
C LEU A 65 3.63 -20.73 -2.32
N ALA A 66 2.83 -21.27 -1.43
CA ALA A 66 3.23 -22.31 -0.49
C ALA A 66 3.73 -23.59 -1.22
N LYS A 67 3.00 -24.03 -2.26
CA LYS A 67 3.41 -25.18 -3.08
C LYS A 67 4.72 -24.92 -3.81
N GLY A 68 4.90 -23.72 -4.37
CA GLY A 68 6.15 -23.32 -5.03
C GLY A 68 7.35 -23.25 -4.09
N GLN A 69 7.11 -22.90 -2.82
CA GLN A 69 8.10 -22.85 -1.74
C GLN A 69 8.34 -24.22 -1.08
N ASN A 70 7.61 -25.26 -1.47
CA ASN A 70 7.61 -26.57 -0.80
C ASN A 70 7.36 -26.45 0.72
N SER A 71 6.42 -25.62 1.10
CA SER A 71 6.11 -25.24 2.48
C SER A 71 4.62 -25.40 2.81
N SER A 72 4.28 -25.29 4.10
CA SER A 72 2.91 -25.43 4.59
C SER A 72 2.00 -24.30 4.09
N TYR A 73 0.85 -24.63 3.52
CA TYR A 73 -0.17 -23.65 3.17
C TYR A 73 -0.71 -22.94 4.43
N GLU A 74 -0.87 -23.69 5.53
CA GLU A 74 -1.33 -23.11 6.80
C GLU A 74 -0.38 -22.02 7.31
N ASP A 75 0.93 -22.25 7.26
CA ASP A 75 1.91 -21.27 7.69
C ASP A 75 1.88 -20.02 6.81
N PHE A 76 1.74 -20.20 5.49
CA PHE A 76 1.67 -19.07 4.57
C PHE A 76 0.42 -18.23 4.77
N TYR A 77 -0.77 -18.84 4.88
CA TYR A 77 -1.96 -18.02 5.12
C TYR A 77 -1.94 -17.41 6.53
N THR A 78 -1.40 -18.11 7.53
CA THR A 78 -1.25 -17.56 8.88
C THR A 78 -0.38 -16.31 8.86
N PHE A 79 0.74 -16.35 8.18
CA PHE A 79 1.62 -15.18 8.05
C PHE A 79 0.94 -14.04 7.28
N LEU A 80 0.49 -14.31 6.06
CA LEU A 80 -0.03 -13.26 5.17
C LEU A 80 -1.33 -12.64 5.68
N LEU A 81 -2.31 -13.43 6.13
CA LEU A 81 -3.58 -12.87 6.60
C LEU A 81 -3.48 -12.15 7.95
N SER A 82 -2.39 -12.35 8.70
CA SER A 82 -2.14 -11.65 9.97
C SER A 82 -1.20 -10.45 9.85
N MET A 83 -0.61 -10.18 8.68
CA MET A 83 0.19 -8.97 8.47
C MET A 83 -0.65 -7.73 8.73
N TYR A 84 -0.01 -6.65 9.15
CA TYR A 84 -0.66 -5.38 9.54
C TYR A 84 -1.66 -5.47 10.72
N CYS A 85 -1.94 -6.67 11.24
CA CYS A 85 -2.80 -6.87 12.42
C CYS A 85 -2.00 -7.03 13.72
N PHE A 86 -0.76 -7.45 13.60
CA PHE A 86 0.20 -7.60 14.69
C PHE A 86 1.38 -6.65 14.46
N GLU A 87 2.50 -6.86 15.16
CA GLU A 87 3.68 -5.99 15.04
C GLU A 87 4.14 -5.80 13.59
N PHE A 88 4.12 -4.57 13.11
CA PHE A 88 4.60 -4.19 11.79
C PHE A 88 5.04 -2.71 11.79
N ASN A 89 6.24 -2.41 11.34
CA ASN A 89 6.84 -1.06 11.41
C ASN A 89 6.92 -0.40 10.01
N ASN A 90 5.83 -0.40 9.27
CA ASN A 90 5.76 0.29 7.99
C ASN A 90 5.23 1.72 8.18
N HIS A 91 5.98 2.70 7.69
CA HIS A 91 5.59 4.10 7.74
C HIS A 91 5.49 4.66 6.33
N CYS A 92 4.61 5.61 6.14
CA CYS A 92 4.32 6.12 4.81
C CYS A 92 3.80 7.54 4.87
N THR A 93 3.94 8.24 3.74
CA THR A 93 3.21 9.48 3.48
C THR A 93 2.56 9.35 2.12
N CYS A 94 1.25 9.61 2.04
CA CYS A 94 0.50 9.64 0.79
C CYS A 94 -0.10 11.02 0.56
N MET A 95 -0.22 11.41 -0.70
CA MET A 95 -0.94 12.60 -1.12
C MET A 95 -1.53 12.42 -2.51
N VAL A 96 -2.66 13.06 -2.75
CA VAL A 96 -3.19 13.24 -4.10
C VAL A 96 -3.52 14.71 -4.29
N VAL A 97 -3.14 15.23 -5.44
CA VAL A 97 -3.49 16.57 -5.88
C VAL A 97 -4.18 16.51 -7.24
N LYS A 98 -5.13 17.42 -7.47
CA LYS A 98 -5.75 17.57 -8.78
C LYS A 98 -5.95 19.02 -9.14
N ASP A 99 -5.77 19.33 -10.41
CA ASP A 99 -6.19 20.57 -11.07
C ASP A 99 -6.71 20.24 -12.48
N ASP A 100 -6.96 21.24 -13.31
CA ASP A 100 -7.48 21.05 -14.67
C ASP A 100 -6.55 20.20 -15.55
N ASN A 101 -5.25 20.21 -15.27
CA ASN A 101 -4.22 19.57 -16.08
C ASN A 101 -3.72 18.24 -15.48
N ASN A 102 -3.76 18.08 -14.16
CA ASN A 102 -3.07 17.01 -13.45
C ASN A 102 -4.01 16.26 -12.48
N ILE A 103 -3.78 14.95 -12.35
CA ILE A 103 -4.21 14.12 -11.21
C ILE A 103 -2.99 13.33 -10.82
N LEU A 104 -2.31 13.76 -9.74
CA LEU A 104 -1.05 13.19 -9.32
C LEU A 104 -1.19 12.56 -7.93
N PHE A 105 -0.87 11.27 -7.85
CA PHE A 105 -0.80 10.53 -6.60
C PHE A 105 0.66 10.34 -6.23
N GLY A 106 1.09 10.83 -5.08
CA GLY A 106 2.45 10.72 -4.58
C GLY A 106 2.53 9.90 -3.29
N ARG A 107 3.53 9.02 -3.17
CA ARG A 107 3.75 8.24 -1.94
C ARG A 107 5.24 8.01 -1.66
N ASN A 108 5.61 8.19 -0.39
CA ASN A 108 6.83 7.64 0.20
C ASN A 108 6.49 6.39 1.01
N SER A 109 7.29 5.35 0.89
CA SER A 109 7.30 4.21 1.79
C SER A 109 8.56 4.25 2.64
N ASP A 110 8.37 4.46 3.93
CA ASP A 110 9.44 4.56 4.91
C ASP A 110 9.48 3.26 5.70
N PHE A 111 10.64 2.58 5.70
CA PHE A 111 10.75 1.25 6.28
C PHE A 111 12.17 0.97 6.77
N LEU A 112 12.35 -0.20 7.38
CA LEU A 112 13.64 -0.65 7.88
C LEU A 112 14.63 -0.89 6.74
N VAL A 113 15.83 -0.30 6.87
CA VAL A 113 16.92 -0.47 5.89
C VAL A 113 17.35 -1.94 5.77
N SER A 114 17.31 -2.68 6.88
CA SER A 114 17.59 -4.12 6.90
C SER A 114 16.67 -4.93 6.00
N LEU A 115 15.44 -4.43 5.73
CA LEU A 115 14.45 -5.06 4.88
C LEU A 115 14.30 -4.42 3.48
N GLU A 116 15.07 -3.38 3.15
CA GLU A 116 14.96 -2.67 1.87
C GLU A 116 15.13 -3.58 0.63
N LYS A 117 15.85 -4.70 0.79
CA LYS A 117 16.04 -5.68 -0.30
C LYS A 117 14.78 -6.50 -0.60
N LEU A 118 13.77 -6.47 0.26
CA LEU A 118 12.47 -7.13 0.02
C LEU A 118 11.55 -6.29 -0.86
N TYR A 119 11.87 -5.00 -1.07
CA TYR A 119 11.09 -4.14 -1.92
C TYR A 119 10.97 -4.69 -3.34
N MET A 120 9.74 -4.81 -3.79
CA MET A 120 9.38 -5.33 -5.11
C MET A 120 8.36 -4.43 -5.80
N ASN A 121 8.54 -4.23 -7.10
CA ASN A 121 7.52 -3.71 -7.97
C ASN A 121 6.92 -4.85 -8.79
N CYS A 122 5.60 -4.93 -8.80
CA CYS A 122 4.83 -6.02 -9.40
C CYS A 122 3.93 -5.52 -10.51
N LEU A 123 3.99 -6.13 -11.68
CA LEU A 123 2.94 -6.06 -12.69
C LEU A 123 2.12 -7.34 -12.63
N TYR A 124 0.89 -7.24 -12.19
CA TYR A 124 -0.10 -8.28 -12.23
C TYR A 124 -1.00 -8.10 -13.46
N ASN A 125 -1.16 -9.16 -14.23
CA ASN A 125 -2.09 -9.25 -15.35
C ASN A 125 -2.68 -10.65 -15.31
N LEU A 126 -3.55 -10.89 -14.34
CA LEU A 126 -4.17 -12.18 -14.06
C LEU A 126 -5.53 -12.31 -14.74
N ASP A 127 -6.01 -13.54 -14.81
CA ASP A 127 -7.30 -13.85 -15.41
C ASP A 127 -8.46 -13.30 -14.55
N ASN A 128 -9.44 -12.68 -15.19
CA ASN A 128 -10.70 -12.21 -14.58
C ASN A 128 -10.58 -11.09 -13.53
N VAL A 129 -9.45 -10.40 -13.47
CA VAL A 129 -9.23 -9.23 -12.62
C VAL A 129 -8.53 -8.12 -13.41
N TYR A 130 -8.55 -6.90 -12.90
CA TYR A 130 -7.88 -5.78 -13.55
C TYR A 130 -6.36 -5.89 -13.42
N ALA A 131 -5.66 -5.60 -14.50
CA ALA A 131 -4.21 -5.52 -14.48
C ALA A 131 -3.76 -4.28 -13.70
N PHE A 132 -2.71 -4.44 -12.88
CA PHE A 132 -2.18 -3.33 -12.10
C PHE A 132 -0.66 -3.39 -11.95
N ASN A 133 -0.06 -2.24 -11.68
CA ASN A 133 1.31 -2.10 -11.25
C ASN A 133 1.31 -1.63 -9.79
N GLY A 134 1.92 -2.39 -8.90
CA GLY A 134 1.97 -2.10 -7.47
C GLY A 134 3.36 -2.25 -6.87
N ASN A 135 3.55 -1.70 -5.68
CA ASN A 135 4.77 -1.79 -4.91
C ASN A 135 4.50 -2.46 -3.56
N THR A 136 5.46 -3.22 -3.08
CA THR A 136 5.34 -3.96 -1.82
C THR A 136 6.68 -4.33 -1.21
N THR A 137 6.73 -4.49 0.11
CA THR A 137 7.70 -5.27 0.88
C THR A 137 7.06 -6.51 1.50
N ALA A 138 5.76 -6.71 1.25
CA ALA A 138 4.88 -7.65 1.94
C ALA A 138 4.39 -8.80 1.04
N PHE A 139 5.26 -9.33 0.20
CA PHE A 139 4.99 -10.45 -0.72
C PHE A 139 3.88 -10.17 -1.72
N ILE A 140 2.73 -10.90 -1.62
CA ILE A 140 1.59 -10.75 -2.52
C ILE A 140 0.65 -9.60 -2.12
N GLU A 141 0.82 -9.05 -0.93
CA GLU A 141 0.09 -7.88 -0.47
C GLU A 141 0.65 -6.61 -1.14
N MET A 142 -0.17 -5.62 -1.37
CA MET A 142 0.27 -4.37 -1.98
C MET A 142 0.22 -3.22 -0.98
N GLU A 143 1.19 -2.32 -1.07
CA GLU A 143 1.22 -1.11 -0.25
C GLU A 143 0.73 0.12 -1.04
N ASP A 144 0.92 0.11 -2.34
CA ASP A 144 0.35 1.06 -3.29
C ASP A 144 0.28 0.46 -4.69
N GLY A 145 -0.47 1.09 -5.57
CA GLY A 145 -0.52 0.72 -6.98
C GLY A 145 -1.46 1.59 -7.81
N ILE A 146 -1.37 1.37 -9.10
CA ILE A 146 -2.29 1.89 -10.11
C ILE A 146 -2.72 0.76 -11.04
N ASN A 147 -4.01 0.69 -11.37
CA ASN A 147 -4.51 -0.31 -12.31
C ASN A 147 -4.70 0.26 -13.73
N GLU A 148 -5.04 -0.62 -14.67
CA GLU A 148 -5.21 -0.29 -16.10
C GLU A 148 -6.30 0.76 -16.37
N TYR A 149 -7.24 0.97 -15.45
CA TYR A 149 -8.28 1.99 -15.55
C TYR A 149 -7.85 3.35 -14.99
N GLY A 150 -6.63 3.46 -14.44
CA GLY A 150 -6.17 4.68 -13.79
C GLY A 150 -6.76 4.86 -12.38
N PHE A 151 -7.21 3.78 -11.75
CA PHE A 151 -7.54 3.76 -10.33
C PHE A 151 -6.25 3.54 -9.54
N ALA A 152 -5.94 4.45 -8.62
CA ALA A 152 -4.75 4.39 -7.79
C ALA A 152 -5.13 4.34 -6.30
N VAL A 153 -4.41 3.54 -5.54
CA VAL A 153 -4.58 3.43 -4.09
C VAL A 153 -3.23 3.20 -3.40
N GLY A 154 -3.07 3.78 -2.21
CA GLY A 154 -1.92 3.53 -1.34
C GLY A 154 -2.35 3.57 0.11
N LEU A 155 -1.78 2.67 0.90
CA LEU A 155 -2.00 2.62 2.33
C LEU A 155 -1.01 3.48 3.11
N THR A 156 -1.45 4.02 4.25
CA THR A 156 -0.58 4.34 5.37
C THR A 156 -1.03 3.50 6.57
N PHE A 157 -0.11 2.72 7.10
CA PHE A 157 -0.36 1.86 8.25
C PHE A 157 -0.55 2.70 9.51
N ILE A 158 -1.49 2.29 10.36
CA ILE A 158 -1.70 2.85 11.69
C ILE A 158 -1.60 1.69 12.68
N TYR A 159 -0.79 1.86 13.72
CA TYR A 159 -0.57 0.82 14.71
C TYR A 159 -1.91 0.39 15.34
N PRO A 160 -2.31 -0.89 15.22
CA PRO A 160 -3.64 -1.32 15.61
C PRO A 160 -3.82 -1.31 17.13
N THR A 161 -4.84 -0.62 17.61
CA THR A 161 -5.32 -0.71 19.00
C THR A 161 -6.45 -1.73 19.15
N ILE A 162 -7.08 -2.08 18.04
CA ILE A 162 -8.13 -3.10 17.93
C ILE A 162 -7.94 -3.92 16.66
N ILE A 163 -8.19 -5.22 16.75
CA ILE A 163 -8.19 -6.13 15.61
C ILE A 163 -9.40 -7.08 15.68
N LYS A 164 -9.95 -7.41 14.52
CA LYS A 164 -10.98 -8.46 14.33
C LYS A 164 -10.70 -9.23 13.04
N ALA A 165 -11.25 -10.42 12.92
CA ALA A 165 -11.11 -11.19 11.68
C ALA A 165 -11.67 -10.40 10.48
N GLY A 166 -10.88 -10.28 9.41
CA GLY A 166 -11.21 -9.49 8.24
C GLY A 166 -10.02 -9.34 7.29
N PHE A 167 -10.14 -8.40 6.37
CA PHE A 167 -9.07 -8.04 5.46
C PHE A 167 -8.04 -7.15 6.15
N ASN A 168 -6.77 -7.50 6.05
CA ASN A 168 -5.68 -6.61 6.48
C ASN A 168 -5.40 -5.51 5.43
N ALA A 169 -4.58 -4.53 5.80
CA ALA A 169 -4.32 -3.34 4.98
C ALA A 169 -3.77 -3.65 3.59
N GLY A 170 -2.76 -4.53 3.50
CA GLY A 170 -2.13 -4.87 2.22
C GLY A 170 -3.04 -5.68 1.29
N MET A 171 -3.85 -6.57 1.85
CA MET A 171 -4.86 -7.33 1.10
C MET A 171 -6.00 -6.43 0.63
N LEU A 172 -6.39 -5.41 1.40
CA LEU A 172 -7.36 -4.41 0.94
C LEU A 172 -6.85 -3.64 -0.28
N VAL A 173 -5.61 -3.14 -0.24
CA VAL A 173 -5.01 -2.45 -1.41
C VAL A 173 -5.00 -3.36 -2.62
N ARG A 174 -4.56 -4.61 -2.46
CA ARG A 174 -4.54 -5.61 -3.54
C ARG A 174 -5.94 -5.85 -4.10
N TYR A 175 -6.93 -6.04 -3.26
CA TYR A 175 -8.31 -6.31 -3.64
C TYR A 175 -8.94 -5.15 -4.40
N LEU A 176 -8.72 -3.90 -3.92
CA LEU A 176 -9.19 -2.70 -4.60
C LEU A 176 -8.58 -2.54 -5.99
N LEU A 177 -7.27 -2.78 -6.15
CA LEU A 177 -6.59 -2.71 -7.45
C LEU A 177 -7.15 -3.70 -8.47
N GLU A 178 -7.55 -4.89 -8.02
CA GLU A 178 -8.09 -5.95 -8.89
C GLU A 178 -9.58 -5.80 -9.22
N LYS A 179 -10.36 -5.10 -8.39
CA LYS A 179 -11.83 -5.12 -8.47
C LYS A 179 -12.47 -3.75 -8.72
N CYS A 180 -11.75 -2.64 -8.50
CA CYS A 180 -12.32 -1.30 -8.60
C CYS A 180 -11.72 -0.47 -9.75
N LYS A 181 -12.57 0.29 -10.43
CA LYS A 181 -12.19 1.28 -11.46
C LYS A 181 -12.30 2.70 -10.95
N THR A 182 -13.16 2.90 -9.97
CA THR A 182 -13.52 4.23 -9.45
C THR A 182 -13.41 4.29 -7.93
N THR A 183 -13.28 5.50 -7.44
CA THR A 183 -13.28 5.80 -6.01
C THR A 183 -14.59 5.37 -5.33
N ASP A 184 -15.73 5.54 -5.99
CA ASP A 184 -17.03 5.19 -5.43
C ASP A 184 -17.22 3.67 -5.35
N GLU A 185 -16.73 2.91 -6.33
CA GLU A 185 -16.67 1.44 -6.26
C GLU A 185 -15.80 0.98 -5.08
N ALA A 186 -14.64 1.62 -4.87
CA ALA A 186 -13.75 1.30 -3.76
C ALA A 186 -14.40 1.58 -2.40
N ILE A 187 -15.07 2.73 -2.23
CA ILE A 187 -15.81 3.06 -1.00
C ILE A 187 -16.92 2.04 -0.74
N SER A 188 -17.67 1.66 -1.77
CA SER A 188 -18.76 0.68 -1.66
C SER A 188 -18.22 -0.69 -1.25
N LEU A 189 -17.11 -1.11 -1.84
CA LEU A 189 -16.44 -2.38 -1.52
C LEU A 189 -15.92 -2.38 -0.08
N LEU A 190 -15.21 -1.32 0.35
CA LEU A 190 -14.68 -1.19 1.71
C LEU A 190 -15.79 -1.26 2.78
N LYS A 191 -16.98 -0.72 2.49
CA LYS A 191 -18.15 -0.81 3.38
C LYS A 191 -18.80 -2.18 3.42
N SER A 192 -18.53 -3.04 2.43
CA SER A 192 -19.15 -4.36 2.29
C SER A 192 -18.35 -5.50 2.90
N VAL A 193 -17.06 -5.30 3.18
CA VAL A 193 -16.15 -6.33 3.68
C VAL A 193 -15.74 -6.08 5.13
N PRO A 194 -15.53 -7.13 5.94
CA PRO A 194 -14.90 -6.98 7.25
C PRO A 194 -13.46 -6.51 7.13
N ILE A 195 -13.08 -5.49 7.88
CA ILE A 195 -11.72 -4.94 7.96
C ILE A 195 -11.05 -5.46 9.24
N ALA A 196 -9.80 -5.88 9.15
CA ALA A 196 -9.10 -6.50 10.28
C ALA A 196 -8.22 -5.52 11.08
N SER A 197 -7.51 -4.65 10.38
CA SER A 197 -6.46 -3.78 10.94
C SER A 197 -6.84 -2.30 10.90
N GLN A 198 -5.90 -1.44 11.25
CA GLN A 198 -6.04 0.02 11.20
C GLN A 198 -5.16 0.61 10.09
N GLN A 199 -5.75 1.39 9.22
CA GLN A 199 -5.05 2.04 8.11
C GLN A 199 -5.80 3.25 7.60
N THR A 200 -5.08 4.10 6.86
CA THR A 200 -5.72 5.00 5.91
C THR A 200 -5.45 4.50 4.49
N LEU A 201 -6.43 4.67 3.63
CA LEU A 201 -6.32 4.40 2.21
C LEU A 201 -6.50 5.71 1.45
N THR A 202 -5.45 6.16 0.79
CA THR A 202 -5.53 7.30 -0.13
C THR A 202 -5.92 6.74 -1.49
N ILE A 203 -7.00 7.26 -2.08
CA ILE A 203 -7.59 6.70 -3.30
C ILE A 203 -7.83 7.84 -4.30
N ALA A 204 -7.55 7.56 -5.56
CA ALA A 204 -7.85 8.47 -6.68
C ALA A 204 -8.23 7.68 -7.93
N ASP A 205 -9.02 8.29 -8.80
CA ASP A 205 -9.37 7.72 -10.09
C ASP A 205 -9.24 8.73 -11.25
N ARG A 206 -9.34 8.24 -12.46
CA ARG A 206 -9.19 9.04 -13.68
C ARG A 206 -10.27 10.12 -13.87
N THR A 207 -11.40 10.02 -13.17
CA THR A 207 -12.45 11.05 -13.21
C THR A 207 -12.13 12.25 -12.32
N GLY A 208 -11.05 12.15 -11.52
CA GLY A 208 -10.61 13.18 -10.59
C GLY A 208 -11.29 13.10 -9.22
N ASN A 209 -11.97 12.02 -8.89
CA ASN A 209 -12.39 11.76 -7.53
C ASN A 209 -11.18 11.36 -6.70
N ILE A 210 -10.96 12.07 -5.59
CA ILE A 210 -9.87 11.83 -4.66
C ILE A 210 -10.40 11.80 -3.23
N VAL A 211 -9.98 10.80 -2.44
CA VAL A 211 -10.43 10.64 -1.05
C VAL A 211 -9.34 10.01 -0.18
N ILE A 212 -9.46 10.21 1.12
CA ILE A 212 -8.86 9.35 2.14
C ILE A 212 -9.99 8.55 2.80
N VAL A 213 -9.77 7.25 2.97
CA VAL A 213 -10.61 6.40 3.80
C VAL A 213 -9.82 6.04 5.04
N GLU A 214 -10.17 6.60 6.18
CA GLU A 214 -9.68 6.17 7.48
C GLU A 214 -10.55 5.02 7.97
N CYS A 215 -9.97 3.87 8.26
CA CYS A 215 -10.76 2.70 8.63
C CYS A 215 -10.03 1.74 9.58
N ASN A 216 -10.85 1.02 10.35
CA ASN A 216 -10.46 -0.12 11.16
C ASN A 216 -11.63 -1.13 11.21
N CYS A 217 -11.55 -2.11 12.11
CA CYS A 217 -12.58 -3.15 12.22
C CYS A 217 -13.93 -2.67 12.81
N GLU A 218 -14.04 -1.44 13.26
CA GLU A 218 -15.26 -0.88 13.86
C GLU A 218 -15.84 0.31 13.08
N GLU A 219 -14.96 1.13 12.47
CA GLU A 219 -15.36 2.42 11.93
C GLU A 219 -14.73 2.67 10.56
N ILE A 220 -15.46 3.37 9.73
CA ILE A 220 -14.98 3.91 8.44
C ILE A 220 -15.35 5.38 8.38
N GLU A 221 -14.39 6.23 8.00
CA GLU A 221 -14.58 7.64 7.74
C GLU A 221 -14.03 8.02 6.36
N ILE A 222 -14.82 8.77 5.59
CA ILE A 222 -14.48 9.20 4.23
C ILE A 222 -14.14 10.68 4.24
N ILE A 223 -12.90 11.02 3.95
CA ILE A 223 -12.41 12.39 3.93
C ILE A 223 -12.21 12.81 2.48
N ARG A 224 -12.95 13.83 2.05
CA ARG A 224 -12.84 14.43 0.72
C ARG A 224 -12.06 15.76 0.81
N PRO A 225 -11.55 16.28 -0.32
CA PRO A 225 -10.93 17.60 -0.35
C PRO A 225 -11.83 18.67 0.28
N ASN A 226 -11.22 19.55 1.04
CA ASN A 226 -11.92 20.68 1.65
C ASN A 226 -11.90 21.90 0.70
N LYS A 227 -12.47 23.02 1.16
CA LYS A 227 -12.52 24.29 0.39
C LYS A 227 -11.13 24.94 0.18
N ASP A 228 -10.11 24.46 0.87
CA ASP A 228 -8.76 25.02 0.83
C ASP A 228 -7.95 24.56 -0.40
N GLY A 229 -8.43 23.55 -1.12
CA GLY A 229 -7.77 23.08 -2.33
C GLY A 229 -8.25 21.70 -2.78
N ASN A 230 -7.87 21.34 -3.98
CA ASN A 230 -8.19 20.04 -4.58
C ASN A 230 -7.08 19.02 -4.25
N PHE A 231 -6.87 18.75 -2.96
CA PHE A 231 -5.90 17.77 -2.50
C PHE A 231 -6.35 17.01 -1.26
N VAL A 232 -5.75 15.86 -1.04
CA VAL A 232 -5.78 15.08 0.20
C VAL A 232 -4.38 14.62 0.55
N THR A 233 -4.06 14.50 1.83
CA THR A 233 -2.78 13.95 2.32
C THR A 233 -2.95 13.24 3.64
N THR A 234 -2.14 12.23 3.90
CA THR A 234 -2.13 11.45 5.13
C THR A 234 -0.74 10.90 5.44
N ALA A 235 -0.51 10.61 6.70
CA ALA A 235 0.64 9.86 7.22
C ALA A 235 0.14 8.76 8.17
N ASN A 236 0.95 8.34 9.15
CA ASN A 236 0.65 7.20 10.01
C ASN A 236 -0.18 7.55 11.26
N GLU A 237 -1.15 8.45 11.12
CA GLU A 237 -2.14 8.75 12.15
C GLU A 237 -3.51 9.06 11.54
N PHE A 238 -4.57 8.74 12.25
CA PHE A 238 -5.91 9.21 11.90
C PHE A 238 -6.06 10.69 12.21
N ASN A 239 -6.65 11.44 11.28
CA ASN A 239 -6.82 12.89 11.38
C ASN A 239 -8.27 13.31 11.63
N SER A 240 -9.26 12.48 11.29
CA SER A 240 -10.68 12.80 11.52
C SER A 240 -11.04 12.73 13.00
N MET A 241 -12.00 13.55 13.41
CA MET A 241 -12.51 13.57 14.79
C MET A 241 -13.04 12.21 15.22
N LYS A 242 -13.65 11.47 14.30
CA LYS A 242 -14.23 10.16 14.54
C LYS A 242 -13.16 9.10 14.82
N MET A 243 -12.04 9.13 14.10
CA MET A 243 -11.05 8.08 14.13
C MET A 243 -9.87 8.35 15.08
N LYS A 244 -9.60 9.60 15.47
CA LYS A 244 -8.47 9.96 16.36
C LYS A 244 -8.42 9.18 17.67
N LYS A 245 -9.57 8.73 18.19
CA LYS A 245 -9.65 7.92 19.43
C LYS A 245 -8.92 6.57 19.32
N PHE A 246 -8.63 6.10 18.10
CA PHE A 246 -7.93 4.84 17.84
C PHE A 246 -6.43 5.03 17.57
N ASN A 247 -5.89 6.25 17.60
CA ASN A 247 -4.46 6.46 17.49
C ASN A 247 -3.73 5.93 18.74
N ASN A 248 -2.60 5.29 18.54
CA ASN A 248 -1.69 4.92 19.60
C ASN A 248 -0.50 5.90 19.61
N TYR A 249 -0.50 6.84 20.56
CA TYR A 249 0.54 7.87 20.67
C TYR A 249 1.78 7.40 21.46
N GLU A 250 1.81 6.15 21.92
CA GLU A 250 2.96 5.59 22.64
C GLU A 250 3.99 4.92 21.72
N VAL A 251 3.63 4.73 20.45
CA VAL A 251 4.53 4.14 19.45
C VAL A 251 5.29 5.21 18.68
N ASP A 252 6.53 4.90 18.28
CA ASP A 252 7.29 5.75 17.35
C ASP A 252 6.64 5.70 15.96
N ASP A 253 6.02 6.78 15.55
CA ASP A 253 5.33 6.95 14.27
C ASP A 253 6.22 7.58 13.19
N TRP A 254 7.52 7.68 13.44
CA TRP A 254 8.51 8.28 12.55
C TRP A 254 8.12 9.70 12.11
N LYS A 255 7.69 10.51 13.08
CA LYS A 255 7.24 11.91 12.86
C LYS A 255 6.05 12.03 11.90
N ALA A 256 5.06 11.15 12.02
CA ALA A 256 3.89 11.17 11.15
C ALA A 256 3.20 12.53 11.09
N LYS A 257 3.00 13.17 12.25
CA LYS A 257 2.39 14.51 12.33
C LYS A 257 3.21 15.57 11.61
N GLU A 258 4.55 15.54 11.72
CA GLU A 258 5.42 16.51 11.03
C GLU A 258 5.34 16.31 9.51
N ARG A 259 5.41 15.07 9.04
CA ARG A 259 5.28 14.74 7.61
C ARG A 259 3.93 15.15 7.05
N TYR A 260 2.85 14.88 7.78
CA TYR A 260 1.51 15.32 7.42
C TYR A 260 1.41 16.84 7.28
N LEU A 261 1.89 17.60 8.29
CA LEU A 261 1.82 19.06 8.30
C LEU A 261 2.66 19.71 7.18
N VAL A 262 3.84 19.16 6.88
CA VAL A 262 4.66 19.61 5.75
C VAL A 262 3.91 19.47 4.45
N ALA A 263 3.35 18.29 4.18
CA ALA A 263 2.57 18.06 2.97
C ALA A 263 1.32 18.94 2.91
N TYR A 264 0.53 18.97 3.98
CA TYR A 264 -0.73 19.74 4.04
C TYR A 264 -0.52 21.23 3.83
N ASN A 265 0.43 21.84 4.57
CA ASN A 265 0.67 23.28 4.50
C ASN A 265 1.22 23.70 3.13
N THR A 266 2.15 22.91 2.57
CA THR A 266 2.68 23.16 1.24
C THR A 266 1.58 23.08 0.18
N LEU A 267 0.76 22.03 0.19
CA LEU A 267 -0.33 21.85 -0.78
C LEU A 267 -1.41 22.95 -0.65
N LYS A 268 -1.67 23.42 0.55
CA LYS A 268 -2.58 24.52 0.81
C LYS A 268 -2.03 25.86 0.28
N GLU A 269 -0.73 26.11 0.42
CA GLU A 269 -0.06 27.30 -0.09
C GLU A 269 -0.09 27.38 -1.62
N TYR A 270 0.18 26.25 -2.29
CA TYR A 270 0.19 26.15 -3.75
C TYR A 270 -1.22 25.96 -4.39
N LYS A 271 -2.26 26.16 -3.67
CA LYS A 271 -3.67 25.99 -4.00
C LYS A 271 -3.98 26.00 -5.53
N ASN A 272 -4.42 24.85 -6.06
CA ASN A 272 -4.79 24.65 -7.47
C ASN A 272 -3.67 24.93 -8.52
N ASN A 273 -2.43 25.08 -8.08
CA ASN A 273 -1.25 25.17 -8.94
C ASN A 273 -0.34 23.96 -8.69
N TYR A 274 -0.86 22.81 -8.99
CA TYR A 274 -0.19 21.55 -8.71
C TYR A 274 0.59 21.06 -9.92
N SER A 275 1.82 20.63 -9.67
CA SER A 275 2.67 20.09 -10.72
C SER A 275 3.40 18.83 -10.24
N PHE A 276 3.87 18.06 -11.19
CA PHE A 276 4.78 16.94 -10.91
C PHE A 276 5.98 17.38 -10.06
N HIS A 277 6.56 18.55 -10.36
CA HIS A 277 7.70 19.07 -9.61
C HIS A 277 7.36 19.40 -8.16
N LEU A 278 6.17 19.95 -7.90
CA LEU A 278 5.72 20.22 -6.54
C LEU A 278 5.59 18.93 -5.73
N VAL A 279 4.91 17.90 -6.26
CA VAL A 279 4.76 16.61 -5.60
C VAL A 279 6.12 15.94 -5.36
N LYS A 280 7.00 15.95 -6.36
CA LYS A 280 8.39 15.48 -6.25
C LYS A 280 9.14 16.21 -5.13
N ASP A 281 9.07 17.54 -5.09
CA ASP A 281 9.78 18.37 -4.14
C ASP A 281 9.29 18.13 -2.69
N ILE A 282 7.98 17.95 -2.49
CA ILE A 282 7.40 17.58 -1.19
C ILE A 282 7.95 16.21 -0.75
N LEU A 283 7.83 15.18 -1.60
CA LEU A 283 8.29 13.82 -1.29
C LEU A 283 9.80 13.76 -1.01
N SER A 284 10.58 14.63 -1.65
CA SER A 284 12.03 14.74 -1.45
C SER A 284 12.44 15.56 -0.23
N GLY A 285 11.47 16.12 0.52
CA GLY A 285 11.73 16.86 1.75
C GLY A 285 12.28 18.27 1.53
N LYS A 286 11.93 18.95 0.42
CA LYS A 286 12.36 20.32 0.14
C LYS A 286 11.67 21.35 1.03
N TYR A 287 10.44 21.07 1.47
CA TYR A 287 9.62 21.97 2.27
C TYR A 287 9.63 21.67 3.77
N GLY A 288 10.38 20.65 4.20
CA GLY A 288 10.49 20.23 5.59
C GLY A 288 10.83 18.75 5.73
N PHE A 289 10.67 18.22 6.94
CA PHE A 289 10.94 16.79 7.17
C PHE A 289 9.93 15.90 6.43
N MET A 290 10.43 14.99 5.59
CA MET A 290 9.62 14.04 4.84
C MET A 290 10.30 12.67 4.68
N CYS A 291 11.59 12.67 4.36
CA CYS A 291 12.37 11.45 4.06
C CYS A 291 13.81 11.53 4.57
N GLN A 292 14.12 12.48 5.45
CA GLN A 292 15.48 12.76 5.94
C GLN A 292 15.84 11.91 7.16
N TYR A 293 15.64 10.60 7.06
CA TYR A 293 15.98 9.65 8.11
C TYR A 293 17.49 9.40 8.24
N ASP A 294 17.92 9.03 9.45
CA ASP A 294 19.27 8.51 9.66
C ASP A 294 19.28 7.00 9.46
N ARG A 295 19.88 6.53 8.36
CA ARG A 295 20.01 5.09 8.06
C ARG A 295 20.72 4.27 9.14
N LYS A 296 21.47 4.92 10.04
CA LYS A 296 22.12 4.22 11.16
C LYS A 296 21.10 3.74 12.21
N THR A 297 19.92 4.34 12.24
CA THR A 297 18.79 3.90 13.08
C THR A 297 17.91 2.86 12.40
N ASP A 298 18.38 2.24 11.31
CA ASP A 298 17.64 1.30 10.47
C ASP A 298 16.39 1.88 9.78
N ALA A 299 16.27 3.22 9.69
CA ALA A 299 15.14 3.92 9.09
C ALA A 299 15.55 4.63 7.78
N ASP A 300 14.77 4.48 6.70
CA ASP A 300 14.90 5.28 5.48
C ASP A 300 13.61 5.19 4.64
N THR A 301 13.47 6.08 3.65
CA THR A 301 12.50 5.89 2.57
C THR A 301 13.04 4.85 1.59
N VAL A 302 12.36 3.71 1.48
CA VAL A 302 12.83 2.56 0.67
C VAL A 302 12.37 2.61 -0.78
N TRP A 303 11.26 3.30 -1.07
CA TRP A 303 10.89 3.78 -2.40
C TRP A 303 10.00 5.02 -2.32
N SER A 304 9.94 5.73 -3.44
CA SER A 304 8.97 6.79 -3.66
C SER A 304 8.35 6.65 -5.04
N VAL A 305 7.06 6.95 -5.17
CA VAL A 305 6.33 6.82 -6.43
C VAL A 305 5.42 8.03 -6.66
N ILE A 306 5.29 8.43 -7.91
CA ILE A 306 4.28 9.38 -8.39
C ILE A 306 3.54 8.70 -9.55
N TYR A 307 2.24 8.50 -9.39
CA TYR A 307 1.33 8.08 -10.44
C TYR A 307 0.70 9.33 -11.06
N ASP A 308 0.98 9.57 -12.34
CA ASP A 308 0.26 10.52 -13.16
C ASP A 308 -0.96 9.79 -13.73
N ILE A 309 -2.08 9.91 -13.03
CA ILE A 309 -3.31 9.15 -13.32
C ILE A 309 -3.91 9.56 -14.66
N LYS A 310 -3.83 10.84 -15.00
CA LYS A 310 -4.38 11.38 -16.25
C LYS A 310 -3.68 10.80 -17.48
N ASN A 311 -2.33 10.68 -17.40
CA ASN A 311 -1.48 10.20 -18.49
C ASN A 311 -1.16 8.70 -18.37
N ASN A 312 -1.57 8.05 -17.28
CA ASN A 312 -1.25 6.66 -16.96
C ASN A 312 0.26 6.39 -16.90
N ASP A 313 1.02 7.37 -16.40
CA ASP A 313 2.46 7.30 -16.28
C ASP A 313 2.87 7.02 -14.81
N ILE A 314 3.95 6.27 -14.65
CA ILE A 314 4.51 5.92 -13.35
C ILE A 314 5.93 6.48 -13.27
N TYR A 315 6.18 7.28 -12.24
CA TYR A 315 7.52 7.78 -11.93
C TYR A 315 7.96 7.21 -10.59
N ARG A 316 9.17 6.66 -10.52
CA ARG A 316 9.65 5.95 -9.33
C ARG A 316 11.07 6.30 -8.97
N VAL A 317 11.32 6.28 -7.65
CA VAL A 317 12.66 6.24 -7.05
C VAL A 317 12.80 4.92 -6.31
N GLU A 318 13.83 4.16 -6.63
CA GLU A 318 14.22 2.97 -5.87
C GLU A 318 15.18 3.38 -4.75
N GLY A 319 14.60 3.72 -3.60
CA GLY A 319 15.26 4.28 -2.43
C GLY A 319 14.78 5.69 -2.09
N ASN A 320 15.60 6.43 -1.36
CA ASN A 320 15.27 7.73 -0.82
C ASN A 320 15.22 8.83 -1.91
N PRO A 321 14.08 9.55 -2.07
CA PRO A 321 13.91 10.55 -3.12
C PRO A 321 14.74 11.82 -2.92
N LYS A 322 15.28 12.07 -1.73
CA LYS A 322 16.25 13.15 -1.50
C LYS A 322 17.62 12.85 -2.12
N LYS A 323 17.94 11.55 -2.24
CA LYS A 323 19.26 11.07 -2.70
C LYS A 323 19.24 10.61 -4.16
N LYS A 324 18.07 10.33 -4.72
CA LYS A 324 17.90 9.77 -6.06
C LYS A 324 16.79 10.48 -6.81
N GLU A 325 16.89 10.52 -8.14
CA GLU A 325 15.91 11.15 -9.03
C GLU A 325 14.74 10.23 -9.39
N PHE A 326 13.55 10.82 -9.51
CA PHE A 326 12.38 10.14 -10.08
C PHE A 326 12.63 9.85 -11.55
N LYS A 327 12.40 8.59 -11.94
CA LYS A 327 12.51 8.14 -13.33
C LYS A 327 11.18 7.57 -13.78
N LYS A 328 10.80 7.90 -15.03
CA LYS A 328 9.63 7.29 -15.66
C LYS A 328 9.85 5.79 -15.80
N ASP A 329 8.94 5.00 -15.24
CA ASP A 329 9.00 3.54 -15.36
C ASP A 329 8.34 3.10 -16.66
N THR A 330 9.16 2.65 -17.61
CA THR A 330 8.71 2.15 -18.91
C THR A 330 8.72 0.64 -19.01
N ARG A 331 9.14 -0.06 -17.95
CA ARG A 331 9.37 -1.52 -17.97
C ARG A 331 8.08 -2.32 -17.87
N LEU A 332 7.12 -1.81 -17.10
CA LEU A 332 5.86 -2.45 -16.78
C LEU A 332 4.72 -1.56 -17.29
N LYS A 333 4.43 -1.66 -18.57
CA LYS A 333 3.30 -0.94 -19.18
C LYS A 333 2.08 -1.86 -19.25
N PHE A 334 0.91 -1.28 -19.00
CA PHE A 334 -0.34 -1.94 -19.34
C PHE A 334 -0.44 -2.09 -20.87
N LYS A 335 -1.01 -3.20 -21.33
CA LYS A 335 -1.47 -3.26 -22.70
C LYS A 335 -2.74 -2.41 -22.77
N VAL A 336 -2.66 -1.30 -23.48
CA VAL A 336 -3.81 -0.47 -23.82
C VAL A 336 -4.63 -1.22 -24.84
#